data_0c9343cfc391e0a4ef3f0b60b4f6d934
#
_entry.id   0c9343cfc391e0a4ef3f0b60b4f6d934
#
_cell.length_a   1.000
_cell.length_b   1.000
_cell.length_c   1.000
_cell.angle_alpha   90.00
_cell.angle_beta   90.00
_cell.angle_gamma   90.00
#
_symmetry.space_group_name_H-M   'P 1'
#
loop_
_entity.id
_entity.type
_entity.pdbx_description
1 polymer ?
#
loop_
_entity_poly.entity_id
_entity_poly.type
_entity_poly.pdbx_seq_one_letter_code
_entity_poly.pdbx_strand_id
1 'polypeptide(L)'
;MKTAISILAARNRETMRLFEKCINTNDLELGRKLIAETAAFKTPVSPTPLYGAEGYLSVVSLMRKSFPDVQWKLVDMVADEKTVAVQWECSGTFNGEAPFAGLQPNGRSFTTTVMNFYSFDADGKICKDVAATGIAGILQGIGALP
;
A
#
# COMPACT_ATOMS: atom_id res chain seq x y z
N MET A 1 -27.04 -1.28 19.98
CA MET A 1 -27.17 -0.17 19.03
C MET A 1 -25.76 0.35 18.71
N LYS A 2 -25.42 0.48 17.43
CA LYS A 2 -24.10 1.00 17.03
C LYS A 2 -24.08 2.52 17.17
N THR A 3 -22.99 3.06 17.74
CA THR A 3 -22.75 4.50 17.79
C THR A 3 -22.30 5.03 16.42
N ALA A 4 -22.35 6.35 16.19
CA ALA A 4 -21.81 6.98 14.97
C ALA A 4 -20.33 6.65 14.76
N ILE A 5 -19.53 6.65 15.83
CA ILE A 5 -18.10 6.26 15.80
C ILE A 5 -17.95 4.82 15.31
N SER A 6 -18.77 3.88 15.84
CA SER A 6 -18.73 2.47 15.43
C SER A 6 -19.11 2.28 13.95
N ILE A 7 -20.08 3.07 13.44
CA ILE A 7 -20.50 3.03 12.04
C ILE A 7 -19.37 3.53 11.12
N LEU A 8 -18.73 4.65 11.48
CA LEU A 8 -17.61 5.20 10.71
C LEU A 8 -16.40 4.27 10.74
N ALA A 9 -16.10 3.66 11.88
CA ALA A 9 -15.02 2.68 11.97
C ALA A 9 -15.29 1.47 11.06
N ALA A 10 -16.51 0.96 11.03
CA ALA A 10 -16.89 -0.15 10.16
C ALA A 10 -16.77 0.23 8.67
N ARG A 11 -17.19 1.44 8.30
CA ARG A 11 -17.03 1.98 6.96
C ARG A 11 -15.55 2.04 6.57
N ASN A 12 -14.71 2.57 7.44
CA ASN A 12 -13.27 2.72 7.19
C ASN A 12 -12.60 1.34 7.04
N ARG A 13 -13.01 0.35 7.83
CA ARG A 13 -12.54 -1.04 7.67
C ARG A 13 -12.89 -1.61 6.30
N GLU A 14 -14.11 -1.41 5.86
CA GLU A 14 -14.56 -1.89 4.55
C GLU A 14 -13.80 -1.21 3.41
N THR A 15 -13.55 0.09 3.53
CA THR A 15 -12.71 0.83 2.57
C THR A 15 -11.32 0.21 2.47
N MET A 16 -10.72 -0.22 3.59
CA MET A 16 -9.39 -0.86 3.55
C MET A 16 -9.42 -2.25 2.89
N ARG A 17 -10.50 -3.01 3.02
CA ARG A 17 -10.66 -4.28 2.30
C ARG A 17 -10.77 -4.06 0.79
N LEU A 18 -11.53 -3.04 0.38
CA LEU A 18 -11.59 -2.65 -1.03
C LEU A 18 -10.26 -2.12 -1.53
N PHE A 19 -9.53 -1.41 -0.69
CA PHE A 19 -8.19 -0.91 -1.01
C PHE A 19 -7.19 -2.07 -1.22
N GLU A 20 -7.25 -3.12 -0.42
CA GLU A 20 -6.46 -4.35 -0.64
C GLU A 20 -6.72 -4.90 -2.05
N LYS A 21 -7.98 -5.03 -2.43
CA LYS A 21 -8.36 -5.46 -3.78
C LYS A 21 -7.80 -4.50 -4.85
N CYS A 22 -7.95 -3.19 -4.62
CA CYS A 22 -7.51 -2.16 -5.54
C CYS A 22 -6.00 -2.27 -5.86
N ILE A 23 -5.16 -2.36 -4.84
CA ILE A 23 -3.71 -2.43 -5.04
C ILE A 23 -3.26 -3.75 -5.65
N ASN A 24 -3.90 -4.85 -5.33
CA ASN A 24 -3.55 -6.17 -5.87
C ASN A 24 -4.04 -6.38 -7.31
N THR A 25 -5.04 -5.65 -7.75
CA THR A 25 -5.55 -5.69 -9.13
C THR A 25 -5.14 -4.47 -9.96
N ASN A 26 -4.46 -3.50 -9.36
CA ASN A 26 -4.10 -2.22 -9.98
C ASN A 26 -5.31 -1.50 -10.59
N ASP A 27 -6.43 -1.49 -9.87
CA ASP A 27 -7.72 -0.97 -10.34
C ASP A 27 -7.81 0.54 -10.08
N LEU A 28 -7.50 1.35 -11.09
CA LEU A 28 -7.49 2.80 -10.98
C LEU A 28 -8.89 3.38 -10.73
N GLU A 29 -9.94 2.82 -11.33
CA GLU A 29 -11.29 3.32 -11.10
C GLU A 29 -11.76 3.10 -9.68
N LEU A 30 -11.48 1.93 -9.13
CA LEU A 30 -11.71 1.66 -7.72
C LEU A 30 -10.86 2.59 -6.85
N GLY A 31 -9.60 2.79 -7.19
CA GLY A 31 -8.72 3.71 -6.50
C GLY A 31 -9.27 5.13 -6.40
N ARG A 32 -9.82 5.66 -7.48
CA ARG A 32 -10.45 6.99 -7.49
C ARG A 32 -11.67 7.10 -6.56
N LYS A 33 -12.36 6.00 -6.32
CA LYS A 33 -13.48 5.96 -5.37
C LYS A 33 -13.02 5.92 -3.91
N LEU A 34 -11.84 5.34 -3.66
CA LEU A 34 -11.34 5.10 -2.30
C LEU A 34 -10.36 6.17 -1.82
N ILE A 35 -9.65 6.84 -2.72
CA ILE A 35 -8.56 7.77 -2.42
C ILE A 35 -8.93 9.19 -2.85
N ALA A 36 -8.75 10.16 -1.94
CA ALA A 36 -8.98 11.55 -2.24
C ALA A 36 -7.96 12.06 -3.29
N GLU A 37 -8.39 12.91 -4.21
CA GLU A 37 -7.52 13.47 -5.25
C GLU A 37 -6.34 14.26 -4.67
N THR A 38 -6.55 14.90 -3.53
CA THR A 38 -5.53 15.71 -2.83
C THR A 38 -4.66 14.89 -1.88
N ALA A 39 -4.93 13.61 -1.72
CA ALA A 39 -4.13 12.74 -0.86
C ALA A 39 -2.69 12.70 -1.36
N ALA A 40 -1.73 13.02 -0.48
CA ALA A 40 -0.31 13.03 -0.79
C ALA A 40 0.38 11.81 -0.16
N PHE A 41 1.15 11.09 -0.96
CA PHE A 41 1.87 9.90 -0.53
C PHE A 41 3.37 10.11 -0.68
N LYS A 42 4.11 9.87 0.39
CA LYS A 42 5.58 9.82 0.36
C LYS A 42 6.02 8.36 0.27
N THR A 43 6.97 8.10 -0.58
CA THR A 43 7.50 6.76 -0.81
C THR A 43 9.00 6.81 -1.06
N PRO A 44 9.77 5.80 -0.62
CA PRO A 44 11.20 5.73 -0.91
C PRO A 44 11.55 5.66 -2.41
N VAL A 45 10.59 5.29 -3.25
CA VAL A 45 10.83 5.11 -4.70
C VAL A 45 10.55 6.38 -5.50
N SER A 46 10.12 7.47 -4.87
CA SER A 46 9.91 8.77 -5.52
C SER A 46 10.52 9.91 -4.70
N PRO A 47 11.29 10.81 -5.33
CA PRO A 47 11.88 11.94 -4.62
C PRO A 47 10.85 13.02 -4.25
N THR A 48 9.69 13.01 -4.87
CA THR A 48 8.61 13.97 -4.64
C THR A 48 7.33 13.25 -4.21
N PRO A 49 6.46 13.89 -3.43
CA PRO A 49 5.17 13.31 -3.09
C PRO A 49 4.34 12.97 -4.33
N LEU A 50 3.60 11.89 -4.26
CA LEU A 50 2.66 11.46 -5.29
C LEU A 50 1.24 11.72 -4.81
N TYR A 51 0.32 12.04 -5.73
CA TYR A 51 -1.02 12.48 -5.37
C TYR A 51 -2.11 11.58 -5.94
N GLY A 52 -3.14 11.36 -5.13
CA GLY A 52 -4.36 10.67 -5.53
C GLY A 52 -4.17 9.19 -5.86
N ALA A 53 -5.18 8.63 -6.50
CA ALA A 53 -5.17 7.22 -6.92
C ALA A 53 -4.09 6.96 -7.98
N GLU A 54 -3.94 7.86 -8.93
CA GLU A 54 -2.91 7.77 -9.97
C GLU A 54 -1.51 7.72 -9.37
N GLY A 55 -1.22 8.59 -8.41
CA GLY A 55 0.06 8.62 -7.72
C GLY A 55 0.32 7.35 -6.95
N TYR A 56 -0.66 6.87 -6.18
CA TYR A 56 -0.52 5.65 -5.40
C TYR A 56 -0.30 4.42 -6.29
N LEU A 57 -1.13 4.24 -7.31
CA LEU A 57 -1.06 3.07 -8.18
C LEU A 57 0.16 3.12 -9.12
N SER A 58 0.76 4.29 -9.34
CA SER A 58 2.03 4.37 -10.07
C SER A 58 3.15 3.63 -9.34
N VAL A 59 3.15 3.67 -8.01
CA VAL A 59 4.12 2.92 -7.18
C VAL A 59 3.85 1.42 -7.29
N VAL A 60 2.60 1.01 -7.23
CA VAL A 60 2.21 -0.40 -7.42
C VAL A 60 2.67 -0.91 -8.79
N SER A 61 2.46 -0.12 -9.84
CA SER A 61 2.90 -0.45 -11.19
C SER A 61 4.43 -0.56 -11.29
N LEU A 62 5.14 0.36 -10.64
CA LEU A 62 6.60 0.32 -10.59
C LEU A 62 7.11 -0.95 -9.91
N MET A 63 6.51 -1.30 -8.77
CA MET A 63 6.86 -2.54 -8.05
C MET A 63 6.64 -3.78 -8.92
N ARG A 64 5.54 -3.82 -9.70
CA ARG A 64 5.24 -4.97 -10.57
C ARG A 64 6.22 -5.16 -11.73
N LYS A 65 6.89 -4.11 -12.17
CA LYS A 65 7.94 -4.26 -13.18
C LYS A 65 9.12 -5.08 -12.69
N SER A 66 9.44 -4.97 -11.41
CA SER A 66 10.52 -5.74 -10.78
C SER A 66 10.02 -7.05 -10.16
N PHE A 67 8.82 -7.04 -9.60
CA PHE A 67 8.19 -8.14 -8.90
C PHE A 67 6.78 -8.40 -9.49
N PRO A 68 6.67 -9.14 -10.61
CA PRO A 68 5.38 -9.32 -11.29
C PRO A 68 4.28 -9.93 -10.43
N ASP A 69 4.65 -10.75 -9.45
CA ASP A 69 3.75 -11.42 -8.51
C ASP A 69 3.57 -10.66 -7.18
N VAL A 70 4.02 -9.40 -7.09
CA VAL A 70 3.90 -8.64 -5.86
C VAL A 70 2.45 -8.54 -5.41
N GLN A 71 2.23 -8.80 -4.12
CA GLN A 71 0.91 -8.63 -3.51
C GLN A 71 1.03 -8.18 -2.05
N TRP A 72 -0.01 -7.51 -1.62
CA TRP A 72 -0.18 -7.05 -0.26
C TRP A 72 -1.39 -7.76 0.35
N LYS A 73 -1.15 -8.49 1.42
CA LYS A 73 -2.20 -9.17 2.19
C LYS A 73 -2.48 -8.37 3.44
N LEU A 74 -3.73 -7.98 3.64
CA LEU A 74 -4.17 -7.35 4.88
C LEU A 74 -4.25 -8.42 5.97
N VAL A 75 -3.34 -8.33 6.94
CA VAL A 75 -3.22 -9.33 8.02
C VAL A 75 -4.08 -8.95 9.22
N ASP A 76 -4.00 -7.68 9.60
CA ASP A 76 -4.75 -7.18 10.75
C ASP A 76 -5.00 -5.67 10.60
N MET A 77 -6.03 -5.16 11.25
CA MET A 77 -6.32 -3.74 11.29
C MET A 77 -7.10 -3.34 12.53
N VAL A 78 -6.85 -2.11 12.97
CA VAL A 78 -7.59 -1.44 14.03
C VAL A 78 -8.12 -0.14 13.46
N ALA A 79 -9.39 0.14 13.68
CA ALA A 79 -10.06 1.29 13.11
C ALA A 79 -10.81 2.11 14.14
N ASP A 80 -10.75 3.42 13.98
CA ASP A 80 -11.66 4.36 14.60
C ASP A 80 -12.41 5.19 13.54
N GLU A 81 -13.05 6.28 13.95
CA GLU A 81 -13.85 7.12 13.06
C GLU A 81 -13.02 7.86 11.99
N LYS A 82 -11.71 8.03 12.20
CA LYS A 82 -10.82 8.87 11.38
C LYS A 82 -9.63 8.13 10.80
N THR A 83 -9.22 7.02 11.43
CA THR A 83 -7.95 6.36 11.13
C THR A 83 -8.11 4.84 11.14
N VAL A 84 -7.39 4.20 10.24
CA VAL A 84 -7.18 2.75 10.29
C VAL A 84 -5.69 2.46 10.32
N ALA A 85 -5.25 1.73 11.34
CA ALA A 85 -3.93 1.15 11.39
C ALA A 85 -3.99 -0.24 10.75
N VAL A 86 -3.13 -0.51 9.79
CA VAL A 86 -3.12 -1.78 9.06
C VAL A 86 -1.74 -2.42 9.14
N GLN A 87 -1.75 -3.71 9.38
CA GLN A 87 -0.58 -4.58 9.18
C GLN A 87 -0.75 -5.30 7.85
N TRP A 88 0.19 -5.08 6.94
CA TRP A 88 0.28 -5.77 5.67
C TRP A 88 1.38 -6.81 5.69
N GLU A 89 1.17 -7.90 4.99
CA GLU A 89 2.23 -8.78 4.52
C GLU A 89 2.44 -8.52 3.04
N CYS A 90 3.62 -8.06 2.67
CA CYS A 90 4.01 -7.81 1.28
C CYS A 90 4.99 -8.90 0.83
N SER A 91 4.72 -9.49 -0.34
CA SER A 91 5.57 -10.55 -0.89
C SER A 91 5.75 -10.39 -2.39
N GLY A 92 6.84 -10.94 -2.91
CA GLY A 92 7.12 -10.93 -4.34
C GLY A 92 8.38 -11.71 -4.69
N THR A 93 8.55 -11.94 -5.99
CA THR A 93 9.72 -12.61 -6.57
C THR A 93 10.41 -11.64 -7.53
N PHE A 94 11.71 -11.46 -7.37
CA PHE A 94 12.52 -10.54 -8.16
C PHE A 94 12.89 -11.16 -9.52
N ASN A 95 11.90 -11.35 -10.37
CA ASN A 95 12.04 -11.95 -11.69
C ASN A 95 11.35 -11.15 -12.81
N GLY A 96 11.05 -9.88 -12.57
CA GLY A 96 10.48 -8.98 -13.56
C GLY A 96 11.50 -8.47 -14.57
N GLU A 97 11.12 -7.44 -15.30
CA GLU A 97 11.95 -6.84 -16.36
C GLU A 97 12.80 -5.65 -15.88
N ALA A 98 12.47 -5.08 -14.71
CA ALA A 98 13.13 -3.86 -14.23
C ALA A 98 14.08 -4.16 -13.06
N PRO A 99 15.22 -3.44 -12.98
CA PRO A 99 16.11 -3.51 -11.83
C PRO A 99 15.44 -2.88 -10.60
N PHE A 100 15.92 -3.26 -9.42
CA PHE A 100 15.47 -2.69 -8.16
C PHE A 100 16.66 -2.52 -7.21
N ALA A 101 16.77 -1.35 -6.58
CA ALA A 101 17.87 -1.02 -5.65
C ALA A 101 19.27 -1.30 -6.22
N GLY A 102 19.47 -1.03 -7.50
CA GLY A 102 20.75 -1.24 -8.19
C GLY A 102 21.06 -2.68 -8.56
N LEU A 103 20.15 -3.62 -8.28
CA LEU A 103 20.30 -5.03 -8.66
C LEU A 103 19.45 -5.36 -9.88
N GLN A 104 19.98 -6.27 -10.72
CA GLN A 104 19.19 -6.90 -11.78
C GLN A 104 18.31 -8.00 -11.20
N PRO A 105 17.17 -8.32 -11.84
CA PRO A 105 16.34 -9.44 -11.42
C PRO A 105 17.15 -10.72 -11.26
N ASN A 106 17.00 -11.39 -10.12
CA ASN A 106 17.81 -12.54 -9.74
C ASN A 106 17.00 -13.75 -9.27
N GLY A 107 15.66 -13.69 -9.36
CA GLY A 107 14.76 -14.78 -8.98
C GLY A 107 14.57 -14.99 -7.48
N ARG A 108 15.17 -14.16 -6.63
CA ARG A 108 15.00 -14.25 -5.17
C ARG A 108 13.65 -13.70 -4.74
N SER A 109 13.09 -14.28 -3.70
CA SER A 109 11.80 -13.88 -3.14
C SER A 109 11.97 -13.12 -1.84
N PHE A 110 10.99 -12.28 -1.53
CA PHE A 110 10.87 -11.63 -0.23
C PHE A 110 9.46 -11.79 0.34
N THR A 111 9.37 -11.74 1.65
CA THR A 111 8.14 -11.51 2.41
C THR A 111 8.48 -10.54 3.53
N THR A 112 7.75 -9.46 3.64
CA THR A 112 8.00 -8.43 4.64
C THR A 112 6.71 -7.90 5.23
N THR A 113 6.79 -7.38 6.46
CA THR A 113 5.68 -6.70 7.13
C THR A 113 5.77 -5.21 6.88
N VAL A 114 4.65 -4.61 6.52
CA VAL A 114 4.50 -3.16 6.39
C VAL A 114 3.38 -2.70 7.31
N MET A 115 3.61 -1.61 8.03
CA MET A 115 2.62 -1.03 8.94
C MET A 115 2.26 0.36 8.45
N ASN A 116 0.97 0.63 8.30
CA ASN A 116 0.48 1.93 7.82
C ASN A 116 -0.62 2.48 8.72
N PHE A 117 -0.63 3.81 8.85
CA PHE A 117 -1.78 4.57 9.34
C PHE A 117 -2.44 5.29 8.18
N TYR A 118 -3.69 4.96 7.90
CA TYR A 118 -4.50 5.63 6.88
C TYR A 118 -5.48 6.56 7.56
N SER A 119 -5.53 7.82 7.11
CA SER A 119 -6.52 8.80 7.58
C SER A 119 -7.61 8.97 6.54
N PHE A 120 -8.84 9.21 7.02
CA PHE A 120 -10.04 9.32 6.19
C PHE A 120 -10.63 10.73 6.30
N ASP A 121 -11.09 11.27 5.18
CA ASP A 121 -11.77 12.55 5.14
C ASP A 121 -13.28 12.42 5.44
N ALA A 122 -14.00 13.55 5.39
CA ALA A 122 -15.43 13.59 5.67
C ALA A 122 -16.25 12.75 4.67
N ASP A 123 -15.77 12.56 3.44
CA ASP A 123 -16.40 11.74 2.41
C ASP A 123 -16.07 10.25 2.53
N GLY A 124 -15.26 9.88 3.51
CA GLY A 124 -14.83 8.50 3.72
C GLY A 124 -13.73 8.02 2.78
N LYS A 125 -13.02 8.95 2.14
CA LYS A 125 -11.88 8.62 1.29
C LYS A 125 -10.57 8.68 2.07
N ILE A 126 -9.62 7.86 1.68
CA ILE A 126 -8.25 7.89 2.20
C ILE A 126 -7.62 9.22 1.78
N CYS A 127 -7.25 10.05 2.76
CA CYS A 127 -6.63 11.36 2.51
C CYS A 127 -5.16 11.43 2.96
N LYS A 128 -4.67 10.46 3.70
CA LYS A 128 -3.28 10.40 4.17
C LYS A 128 -2.87 8.96 4.43
N ASP A 129 -1.63 8.65 4.15
CA ASP A 129 -0.98 7.38 4.46
C ASP A 129 0.39 7.68 5.07
N VAL A 130 0.63 7.13 6.25
CA VAL A 130 1.95 7.15 6.91
C VAL A 130 2.38 5.71 7.11
N ALA A 131 3.49 5.34 6.49
CA ALA A 131 4.00 3.98 6.52
C ALA A 131 5.29 3.88 7.33
N ALA A 132 5.38 2.85 8.17
CA ALA A 132 6.66 2.31 8.59
C ALA A 132 7.12 1.33 7.52
N THR A 133 8.32 1.55 6.98
CA THR A 133 8.74 0.89 5.77
C THR A 133 9.17 -0.55 5.97
N GLY A 134 8.59 -1.47 5.22
CA GLY A 134 9.08 -2.84 5.05
C GLY A 134 10.19 -2.98 4.02
N ILE A 135 10.74 -1.87 3.52
CA ILE A 135 11.76 -1.88 2.46
C ILE A 135 13.00 -2.69 2.82
N ALA A 136 13.41 -2.68 4.09
CA ALA A 136 14.56 -3.46 4.55
C ALA A 136 14.37 -4.96 4.32
N GLY A 137 13.16 -5.49 4.54
CA GLY A 137 12.84 -6.89 4.26
C GLY A 137 12.89 -7.23 2.78
N ILE A 138 12.46 -6.31 1.91
CA ILE A 138 12.63 -6.46 0.47
C ILE A 138 14.11 -6.53 0.10
N LEU A 139 14.88 -5.55 0.56
CA LEU A 139 16.30 -5.44 0.25
C LEU A 139 17.10 -6.64 0.74
N GLN A 140 16.80 -7.15 1.94
CA GLN A 140 17.39 -8.38 2.47
C GLN A 140 17.02 -9.60 1.62
N GLY A 141 15.73 -9.74 1.28
CA GLY A 141 15.22 -10.86 0.49
C GLY A 141 15.90 -10.98 -0.88
N ILE A 142 16.11 -9.85 -1.55
CA ILE A 142 16.73 -9.81 -2.89
C ILE A 142 18.27 -9.75 -2.85
N GLY A 143 18.88 -9.65 -1.67
CA GLY A 143 20.33 -9.66 -1.50
C GLY A 143 21.00 -8.30 -1.57
N ALA A 144 20.26 -7.18 -1.52
CA ALA A 144 20.79 -5.82 -1.50
C ALA A 144 21.31 -5.40 -0.11
N LEU A 145 20.86 -6.08 0.95
CA LEU A 145 21.35 -5.93 2.32
C LEU A 145 21.73 -7.29 2.90
N PRO A 146 22.71 -7.32 3.84
CA PRO A 146 23.08 -8.55 4.52
C PRO A 146 21.92 -9.20 5.29
#